data_21f92d773b1131d9b9647ab20bc8b378
#
_entry.id   21f92d773b1131d9b9647ab20bc8b378
#
_cell.length_a   1.000
_cell.length_b   1.000
_cell.length_c   1.000
_cell.angle_alpha   90.00
_cell.angle_beta   90.00
_cell.angle_gamma   90.00
#
_symmetry.space_group_name_H-M   'P 1'
#
loop_
_entity.id
_entity.type
_entity.pdbx_description
1 polymer ?
#
loop_
_entity_poly.entity_id
_entity_poly.type
_entity_poly.pdbx_seq_one_letter_code
_entity_poly.pdbx_strand_id
1 'polypeptide(L)'
;MALPHAGSGELIAVQHGDDDLSQFSAIALAKTAEMELIRMTLPKGKVMPEHHVPGEISLLCLRGEVALDAHGRSQALRAGQMVYLNGGQAHALRAEADSLLLLTILLDKGPGHA
;
A
#
# COMPACT_ATOMS: atom_id res chain seq x y z
N MET A 1 -18.98 3.56 7.99
CA MET A 1 -18.53 4.91 8.36
C MET A 1 -17.08 5.09 8.00
N ALA A 2 -16.79 6.15 7.28
CA ALA A 2 -15.40 6.44 6.92
C ALA A 2 -14.64 6.92 8.16
N LEU A 3 -13.43 6.40 8.35
CA LEU A 3 -12.57 6.87 9.42
C LEU A 3 -12.01 8.24 9.04
N PRO A 4 -11.90 9.19 9.99
CA PRO A 4 -11.27 10.46 9.69
C PRO A 4 -9.77 10.26 9.43
N HIS A 5 -9.23 11.06 8.52
CA HIS A 5 -7.80 11.06 8.29
C HIS A 5 -7.08 11.67 9.49
N ALA A 6 -5.89 11.17 9.78
CA ALA A 6 -5.05 11.74 10.82
C ALA A 6 -4.50 13.09 10.36
N GLY A 7 -4.43 14.04 11.27
CA GLY A 7 -3.80 15.32 11.04
C GLY A 7 -2.31 15.28 11.36
N SER A 8 -1.63 16.36 11.00
CA SER A 8 -0.19 16.49 11.26
C SER A 8 0.12 16.31 12.75
N GLY A 9 1.06 15.44 13.05
CA GLY A 9 1.49 15.16 14.42
C GLY A 9 0.65 14.13 15.16
N GLU A 10 -0.48 13.69 14.62
CA GLU A 10 -1.30 12.65 15.24
C GLU A 10 -0.67 11.28 14.99
N LEU A 11 -0.68 10.44 16.04
CA LEU A 11 -0.19 9.07 15.89
C LEU A 11 -1.23 8.21 15.21
N ILE A 12 -0.77 7.30 14.38
CA ILE A 12 -1.63 6.37 13.65
C ILE A 12 -1.23 4.95 14.05
N ALA A 13 -2.16 4.19 14.61
CA ALA A 13 -1.92 2.79 14.88
C ALA A 13 -2.19 2.01 13.59
N VAL A 14 -1.14 1.53 12.93
CA VAL A 14 -1.26 0.84 11.65
C VAL A 14 -1.65 -0.61 11.83
N GLN A 15 -1.23 -1.25 12.92
CA GLN A 15 -1.63 -2.62 13.20
C GLN A 15 -2.05 -2.78 14.66
N HIS A 16 -2.96 -3.71 14.88
CA HIS A 16 -3.50 -4.07 16.18
C HIS A 16 -3.45 -5.57 16.34
N GLY A 17 -3.41 -6.07 17.58
CA GLY A 17 -3.32 -7.50 17.84
C GLY A 17 -4.55 -8.28 17.40
N ASP A 18 -5.70 -7.62 17.28
CA ASP A 18 -6.98 -8.22 16.90
C ASP A 18 -7.38 -7.90 15.45
N ASP A 19 -6.45 -7.48 14.60
CA ASP A 19 -6.75 -7.20 13.20
C ASP A 19 -7.32 -8.42 12.49
N ASP A 20 -8.40 -8.21 11.75
CA ASP A 20 -8.95 -9.24 10.86
C ASP A 20 -8.40 -9.03 9.46
N LEU A 21 -7.47 -9.90 9.06
CA LEU A 21 -6.85 -9.84 7.74
C LEU A 21 -7.55 -10.73 6.72
N SER A 22 -8.66 -11.38 7.10
CA SER A 22 -9.39 -12.29 6.21
C SER A 22 -10.33 -11.56 5.26
N GLN A 23 -10.46 -10.24 5.40
CA GLN A 23 -11.30 -9.41 4.54
C GLN A 23 -10.45 -8.37 3.83
N PHE A 24 -10.75 -8.15 2.56
CA PHE A 24 -10.09 -7.06 1.84
C PHE A 24 -10.53 -5.71 2.38
N SER A 25 -9.57 -4.82 2.61
CA SER A 25 -9.86 -3.41 2.90
C SER A 25 -8.73 -2.54 2.39
N ALA A 26 -9.06 -1.30 2.04
CA ALA A 26 -8.09 -0.27 1.70
C ALA A 26 -8.60 1.03 2.33
N ILE A 27 -7.90 1.50 3.35
CA ILE A 27 -8.36 2.64 4.14
C ILE A 27 -7.29 3.71 4.13
N ALA A 28 -7.65 4.93 3.70
CA ALA A 28 -6.75 6.07 3.76
C ALA A 28 -6.60 6.50 5.21
N LEU A 29 -5.37 6.45 5.72
CA LEU A 29 -5.03 6.84 7.08
C LEU A 29 -4.73 8.33 7.17
N ALA A 30 -4.16 8.89 6.11
CA ALA A 30 -3.87 10.32 5.99
C ALA A 30 -3.79 10.66 4.51
N LYS A 31 -4.19 11.88 4.18
CA LYS A 31 -4.08 12.37 2.81
C LYS A 31 -3.81 13.86 2.85
N THR A 32 -2.77 14.29 2.15
CA THR A 32 -2.40 15.71 2.02
C THR A 32 -2.36 16.06 0.54
N ALA A 33 -1.94 17.29 0.22
CA ALA A 33 -1.71 17.67 -1.17
C ALA A 33 -0.53 16.91 -1.79
N GLU A 34 0.35 16.34 -0.97
CA GLU A 34 1.62 15.76 -1.43
C GLU A 34 1.62 14.23 -1.38
N MET A 35 0.85 13.61 -0.47
CA MET A 35 0.93 12.16 -0.29
C MET A 35 -0.35 11.59 0.27
N GLU A 36 -0.48 10.26 0.12
CA GLU A 36 -1.57 9.50 0.71
C GLU A 36 -1.00 8.26 1.38
N LEU A 37 -1.46 7.98 2.61
CA LEU A 37 -1.07 6.79 3.36
C LEU A 37 -2.28 5.86 3.42
N ILE A 38 -2.13 4.63 2.92
CA ILE A 38 -3.24 3.68 2.82
C ILE A 38 -2.86 2.39 3.52
N ARG A 39 -3.74 1.95 4.43
CA ARG A 39 -3.63 0.65 5.07
C ARG A 39 -4.46 -0.34 4.27
N MET A 40 -3.84 -1.45 3.85
CA MET A 40 -4.54 -2.48 3.08
C MET A 40 -4.47 -3.82 3.80
N THR A 41 -5.61 -4.51 3.87
CA THR A 41 -5.64 -5.92 4.24
C THR A 41 -5.99 -6.72 3.00
N LEU A 42 -5.20 -7.76 2.74
CA LEU A 42 -5.39 -8.64 1.59
C LEU A 42 -5.53 -10.07 2.09
N PRO A 43 -6.72 -10.67 1.98
CA PRO A 43 -6.86 -12.08 2.34
C PRO A 43 -6.10 -12.95 1.34
N LYS A 44 -5.66 -14.13 1.80
CA LYS A 44 -4.94 -15.08 0.96
C LYS A 44 -5.69 -15.31 -0.36
N GLY A 45 -4.97 -15.22 -1.46
CA GLY A 45 -5.52 -15.39 -2.81
C GLY A 45 -6.05 -14.11 -3.44
N LYS A 46 -6.15 -13.01 -2.70
CA LYS A 46 -6.62 -11.75 -3.28
C LYS A 46 -5.61 -11.26 -4.30
N VAL A 47 -6.11 -10.91 -5.48
CA VAL A 47 -5.30 -10.36 -6.58
C VAL A 47 -5.62 -8.89 -6.75
N MET A 48 -4.60 -8.06 -6.78
CA MET A 48 -4.68 -6.67 -7.22
C MET A 48 -4.11 -6.65 -8.62
N PRO A 49 -4.96 -6.46 -9.67
CA PRO A 49 -4.48 -6.54 -11.05
C PRO A 49 -3.46 -5.46 -11.38
N GLU A 50 -2.72 -5.68 -12.45
CA GLU A 50 -1.71 -4.74 -12.88
C GLU A 50 -2.30 -3.35 -13.10
N HIS A 51 -1.65 -2.36 -12.51
CA HIS A 51 -2.02 -0.96 -12.65
C HIS A 51 -0.79 -0.11 -12.36
N HIS A 52 -0.94 1.19 -12.53
CA HIS A 52 0.12 2.14 -12.18
C HIS A 52 -0.51 3.44 -11.70
N VAL A 53 0.29 4.22 -11.00
CA VAL A 53 -0.08 5.57 -10.58
C VAL A 53 1.03 6.53 -11.01
N PRO A 54 0.73 7.82 -11.23
CA PRO A 54 1.75 8.76 -11.73
C PRO A 54 2.93 8.97 -10.80
N GLY A 55 2.69 9.02 -9.49
CA GLY A 55 3.75 9.32 -8.52
C GLY A 55 4.48 8.07 -8.05
N GLU A 56 5.55 8.31 -7.32
CA GLU A 56 6.28 7.23 -6.67
C GLU A 56 5.46 6.63 -5.54
N ILE A 57 5.66 5.36 -5.29
CA ILE A 57 5.01 4.67 -4.16
C ILE A 57 6.03 3.87 -3.36
N SER A 58 5.70 3.63 -2.10
CA SER A 58 6.37 2.59 -1.33
C SER A 58 5.32 1.63 -0.78
N LEU A 59 5.70 0.38 -0.66
CA LEU A 59 4.84 -0.67 -0.15
C LEU A 59 5.59 -1.41 0.94
N LEU A 60 5.07 -1.39 2.15
CA LEU A 60 5.64 -2.05 3.31
C LEU A 60 4.74 -3.20 3.73
N CYS A 61 5.28 -4.40 3.78
CA CYS A 61 4.54 -5.55 4.31
C CYS A 61 4.74 -5.61 5.82
N LEU A 62 3.66 -5.52 6.57
CA LEU A 62 3.70 -5.58 8.03
C LEU A 62 3.40 -6.98 8.54
N ARG A 63 2.54 -7.73 7.84
CA ARG A 63 2.18 -9.11 8.19
C ARG A 63 1.91 -9.88 6.90
N GLY A 64 2.21 -11.18 6.92
CA GLY A 64 1.92 -12.05 5.79
C GLY A 64 2.97 -12.01 4.71
N GLU A 65 2.53 -12.24 3.48
CA GLU A 65 3.41 -12.30 2.32
C GLU A 65 2.60 -12.06 1.06
N VAL A 66 3.13 -11.22 0.18
CA VAL A 66 2.52 -10.98 -1.13
C VAL A 66 3.54 -11.21 -2.24
N ALA A 67 3.08 -11.70 -3.38
CA ALA A 67 3.88 -11.74 -4.59
C ALA A 67 3.70 -10.41 -5.30
N LEU A 68 4.80 -9.72 -5.56
CA LEU A 68 4.81 -8.45 -6.28
C LEU A 68 5.38 -8.66 -7.68
N ASP A 69 4.60 -8.31 -8.68
CA ASP A 69 5.04 -8.34 -10.08
C ASP A 69 5.34 -6.91 -10.51
N ALA A 70 6.58 -6.63 -10.85
CA ALA A 70 7.02 -5.32 -11.35
C ALA A 70 8.37 -5.48 -12.02
N HIS A 71 8.68 -4.61 -12.96
CA HIS A 71 9.97 -4.62 -13.68
C HIS A 71 10.28 -5.97 -14.31
N GLY A 72 9.25 -6.67 -14.81
CA GLY A 72 9.41 -7.94 -15.51
C GLY A 72 9.75 -9.14 -14.63
N ARG A 73 9.59 -9.01 -13.31
CA ARG A 73 9.89 -10.11 -12.38
C ARG A 73 8.87 -10.15 -11.26
N SER A 74 8.78 -11.33 -10.64
CA SER A 74 7.94 -11.56 -9.48
C SER A 74 8.82 -11.75 -8.26
N GLN A 75 8.50 -11.06 -7.17
CA GLN A 75 9.25 -11.15 -5.91
C GLN A 75 8.30 -11.35 -4.76
N ALA A 76 8.72 -12.11 -3.76
CA ALA A 76 7.99 -12.23 -2.51
C ALA A 76 8.32 -11.04 -1.62
N LEU A 77 7.31 -10.31 -1.20
CA LEU A 77 7.42 -9.24 -0.21
C LEU A 77 6.86 -9.78 1.10
N ARG A 78 7.72 -9.97 2.09
CA ARG A 78 7.37 -10.60 3.36
C ARG A 78 7.34 -9.58 4.49
N ALA A 79 6.76 -9.96 5.60
CA ALA A 79 6.67 -9.11 6.78
C ALA A 79 8.02 -8.49 7.14
N GLY A 80 8.05 -7.18 7.33
CA GLY A 80 9.26 -6.41 7.62
C GLY A 80 10.01 -5.93 6.40
N GLN A 81 9.57 -6.29 5.20
CA GLN A 81 10.21 -5.86 3.95
C GLN A 81 9.38 -4.77 3.28
N MET A 82 10.06 -3.92 2.55
CA MET A 82 9.40 -2.88 1.76
C MET A 82 10.04 -2.76 0.39
N VAL A 83 9.30 -2.15 -0.52
CA VAL A 83 9.77 -1.85 -1.86
C VAL A 83 9.31 -0.45 -2.22
N TYR A 84 10.08 0.27 -3.03
CA TYR A 84 9.55 1.45 -3.67
C TYR A 84 9.50 1.24 -5.19
N LEU A 85 8.56 1.91 -5.83
CA LEU A 85 8.42 1.85 -7.28
C LEU A 85 8.41 3.26 -7.85
N ASN A 86 9.07 3.44 -8.99
CA ASN A 86 9.07 4.71 -9.71
C ASN A 86 7.65 5.10 -10.12
N GLY A 87 7.44 6.38 -10.29
CA GLY A 87 6.18 6.87 -10.84
C GLY A 87 5.90 6.23 -12.21
N GLY A 88 4.66 5.82 -12.42
CA GLY A 88 4.25 5.17 -13.65
C GLY A 88 4.60 3.71 -13.78
N GLN A 89 5.30 3.12 -12.80
CA GLN A 89 5.69 1.72 -12.88
C GLN A 89 4.48 0.80 -12.70
N ALA A 90 4.18 0.00 -13.73
CA ALA A 90 3.11 -0.99 -13.66
C ALA A 90 3.48 -2.09 -12.65
N HIS A 91 2.51 -2.49 -11.87
CA HIS A 91 2.72 -3.53 -10.85
C HIS A 91 1.41 -4.24 -10.51
N ALA A 92 1.55 -5.47 -10.04
CA ALA A 92 0.43 -6.29 -9.58
C ALA A 92 0.82 -6.98 -8.27
N LEU A 93 -0.18 -7.31 -7.46
CA LEU A 93 0.01 -8.01 -6.19
C LEU A 93 -0.90 -9.22 -6.12
N ARG A 94 -0.42 -10.26 -5.47
CA ARG A 94 -1.25 -11.40 -5.09
C ARG A 94 -0.87 -11.81 -3.67
N ALA A 95 -1.87 -11.88 -2.78
CA ALA A 95 -1.63 -12.29 -1.40
C ALA A 95 -1.37 -13.80 -1.33
N GLU A 96 -0.21 -14.19 -0.83
CA GLU A 96 0.14 -15.59 -0.61
C GLU A 96 -0.34 -16.08 0.75
N ALA A 97 -0.62 -15.15 1.65
CA ALA A 97 -1.18 -15.37 2.97
C ALA A 97 -2.04 -14.16 3.31
N ASP A 98 -2.87 -14.26 4.34
CA ASP A 98 -3.58 -13.08 4.85
C ASP A 98 -2.54 -12.03 5.23
N SER A 99 -2.62 -10.83 4.64
CA SER A 99 -1.53 -9.85 4.70
C SER A 99 -2.02 -8.47 5.10
N LEU A 100 -1.13 -7.72 5.74
CA LEU A 100 -1.33 -6.33 6.11
C LEU A 100 -0.21 -5.51 5.48
N LEU A 101 -0.59 -4.51 4.70
CA LEU A 101 0.35 -3.66 3.96
C LEU A 101 0.10 -2.20 4.28
N LEU A 102 1.17 -1.42 4.25
CA LEU A 102 1.09 0.04 4.29
C LEU A 102 1.62 0.57 2.96
N LEU A 103 0.76 1.27 2.24
CA LEU A 103 1.07 1.87 0.95
C LEU A 103 1.20 3.37 1.13
N THR A 104 2.31 3.94 0.68
CA THR A 104 2.52 5.38 0.63
C THR A 104 2.56 5.80 -0.83
N ILE A 105 1.72 6.75 -1.21
CA ILE A 105 1.65 7.27 -2.57
C ILE A 105 2.05 8.74 -2.53
N LEU A 106 3.07 9.11 -3.30
CA LEU A 106 3.38 10.51 -3.54
C LEU A 106 2.50 11.01 -4.68
N LEU A 107 1.71 12.06 -4.42
CA LEU A 107 0.76 12.56 -5.39
C LEU A 107 1.48 13.41 -6.43
N ASP A 108 1.34 13.03 -7.71
CA ASP A 108 1.90 13.79 -8.82
C ASP A 108 0.97 14.97 -9.11
N LYS A 109 1.54 16.18 -9.10
CA LYS A 109 0.78 17.40 -9.38
C LYS A 109 0.76 17.76 -10.85
N GLY A 110 1.35 16.91 -11.70
CA GLY A 110 1.32 17.10 -13.15
C GLY A 110 2.39 18.06 -13.68
N PRO A 111 2.35 18.33 -14.99
CA PRO A 111 3.34 19.18 -15.64
C PRO A 111 3.36 20.58 -15.04
N GLY A 112 4.54 21.18 -14.96
CA GLY A 112 4.71 22.53 -14.43
C GLY A 112 4.92 22.60 -12.93
N HIS A 113 4.81 21.49 -12.24
CA HIS A 113 5.15 21.41 -10.82
C HIS A 113 6.68 21.36 -10.67
N ALA A 114 7.20 22.29 -9.95
CA ALA A 114 8.64 22.38 -9.73
C ALA A 114 9.05 21.64 -8.46
#